data_275bd15168865aa867432a5e33b81a14
#
_entry.id   275bd15168865aa867432a5e33b81a14
#
_cell.length_a   1.000
_cell.length_b   1.000
_cell.length_c   1.000
_cell.angle_alpha   90.00
_cell.angle_beta   90.00
_cell.angle_gamma   90.00
#
_symmetry.space_group_name_H-M   'P 1'
#
loop_
_entity.id
_entity.type
_entity.pdbx_description
1 polymer ?
#
loop_
_entity_poly.entity_id
_entity_poly.type
_entity_poly.pdbx_seq_one_letter_code
_entity_poly.pdbx_strand_id
1 'polypeptide(L)'
;ALRARRGNDAAVKVKVKFDNGKTKENVTVTLRLVKDEVLWLKVSKFITILRVKITPTSVQYYSPFFKNYYDGDFSSLEELLGFEINFEQLQNVLLGQSIQNVKKQKQQLEIKDNAFVLSPKVQSDLFKIFYSVSPSHFKLEKQQIINPIKEQQLDILYSNYKIIETEVFPTKISI
;
A
#
# COMPACT_ATOMS: atom_id res chain seq x y z
N ALA A 1 -5.39 -10.54 -12.71
CA ALA A 1 -4.20 -11.14 -13.31
C ALA A 1 -3.17 -10.02 -13.55
N LEU A 2 -1.97 -10.19 -13.01
CA LEU A 2 -0.82 -9.34 -13.30
C LEU A 2 -0.34 -9.62 -14.73
N ARG A 3 -0.04 -8.57 -15.46
CA ARG A 3 0.57 -8.66 -16.78
C ARG A 3 1.71 -7.65 -16.82
N ALA A 4 2.95 -8.13 -16.74
CA ALA A 4 4.12 -7.30 -16.97
C ALA A 4 4.26 -6.96 -18.46
N ARG A 5 4.58 -5.73 -18.75
CA ARG A 5 4.99 -5.28 -20.10
C ARG A 5 6.31 -4.56 -19.94
N ARG A 6 7.38 -5.15 -20.52
CA ARG A 6 8.74 -4.59 -20.64
C ARG A 6 9.31 -3.92 -19.37
N GLY A 7 10.12 -4.66 -18.67
CA GLY A 7 11.19 -4.21 -17.76
C GLY A 7 10.80 -3.47 -16.47
N ASN A 8 9.91 -2.51 -16.48
CA ASN A 8 9.57 -1.66 -15.32
C ASN A 8 8.06 -1.37 -15.20
N ASP A 9 7.22 -1.95 -16.05
CA ASP A 9 5.77 -1.69 -16.08
C ASP A 9 5.00 -2.91 -15.54
N ALA A 10 4.29 -2.73 -14.45
CA ALA A 10 3.43 -3.75 -13.86
C ALA A 10 1.96 -3.32 -13.87
N ALA A 11 1.06 -4.21 -14.26
CA ALA A 11 -0.38 -3.98 -14.17
C ALA A 11 -1.04 -5.04 -13.28
N VAL A 12 -1.74 -4.59 -12.25
CA VAL A 12 -2.41 -5.44 -11.27
C VAL A 12 -3.89 -5.08 -11.19
N LYS A 13 -4.73 -6.10 -11.11
CA LYS A 13 -6.15 -5.92 -10.81
C LYS A 13 -6.44 -6.53 -9.44
N VAL A 14 -6.88 -5.69 -8.51
CA VAL A 14 -7.14 -6.04 -7.10
C VAL A 14 -8.62 -5.84 -6.78
N LYS A 15 -9.20 -6.77 -6.05
CA LYS A 15 -10.51 -6.57 -5.42
C LYS A 15 -10.28 -5.98 -4.03
N VAL A 16 -10.84 -4.81 -3.79
CA VAL A 16 -10.73 -4.11 -2.52
C VAL A 16 -12.07 -4.16 -1.80
N LYS A 17 -12.06 -4.59 -0.57
CA LYS A 17 -13.19 -4.48 0.35
C LYS A 17 -12.92 -3.29 1.26
N PHE A 18 -13.79 -2.31 1.20
CA PHE A 18 -13.76 -1.14 2.07
C PHE A 18 -14.86 -1.28 3.13
N ASP A 19 -14.50 -1.11 4.38
CA ASP A 19 -15.42 -1.12 5.50
C ASP A 19 -14.98 -0.05 6.51
N ASN A 20 -15.76 1.01 6.69
CA ASN A 20 -15.50 2.07 7.67
C ASN A 20 -16.49 2.02 8.86
N GLY A 21 -17.13 0.89 9.08
CA GLY A 21 -18.15 0.70 10.10
C GLY A 21 -19.55 1.25 9.72
N LYS A 22 -19.63 2.18 8.77
CA LYS A 22 -20.88 2.76 8.27
C LYS A 22 -21.23 2.26 6.88
N THR A 23 -20.22 2.03 6.04
CA THR A 23 -20.38 1.63 4.64
C THR A 23 -19.46 0.48 4.31
N LYS A 24 -20.03 -0.58 3.71
CA LYS A 24 -19.27 -1.73 3.19
C LYS A 24 -19.33 -1.74 1.68
N GLU A 25 -18.19 -1.57 1.03
CA GLU A 25 -18.09 -1.52 -0.42
C GLU A 25 -17.08 -2.50 -0.98
N ASN A 26 -17.43 -3.13 -2.10
CA ASN A 26 -16.50 -3.96 -2.86
C ASN A 26 -16.23 -3.27 -4.19
N VAL A 27 -14.98 -2.91 -4.41
CA VAL A 27 -14.54 -2.24 -5.63
C VAL A 27 -13.41 -3.03 -6.29
N THR A 28 -13.27 -2.85 -7.60
CA THR A 28 -12.12 -3.34 -8.34
C THR A 28 -11.17 -2.19 -8.58
N VAL A 29 -9.93 -2.35 -8.15
CA VAL A 29 -8.84 -1.41 -8.43
C VAL A 29 -7.93 -2.03 -9.49
N THR A 30 -7.75 -1.33 -10.59
CA THR A 30 -6.71 -1.64 -11.57
C THR A 30 -5.56 -0.68 -11.34
N LEU A 31 -4.43 -1.22 -10.94
CA LEU A 31 -3.18 -0.51 -10.74
C LEU A 31 -2.29 -0.73 -11.97
N ARG A 32 -1.68 0.33 -12.46
CA ARG A 32 -0.53 0.29 -13.35
C ARG A 32 0.60 1.06 -12.70
N LEU A 33 1.77 0.47 -12.72
CA LEU A 33 2.97 1.02 -12.11
C LEU A 33 4.09 1.05 -13.14
N VAL A 34 4.72 2.21 -13.32
CA VAL A 34 6.08 2.31 -13.84
C VAL A 34 6.97 2.68 -12.65
N LYS A 35 7.90 1.79 -12.32
CA LYS A 35 8.70 1.88 -11.10
C LYS A 35 9.43 3.23 -11.05
N ASP A 36 9.33 3.90 -9.89
CA ASP A 36 9.95 5.17 -9.55
C ASP A 36 9.48 6.37 -10.40
N GLU A 37 8.48 6.17 -11.28
CA GLU A 37 7.99 7.21 -12.19
C GLU A 37 6.52 7.56 -11.92
N VAL A 38 5.62 6.57 -12.00
CA VAL A 38 4.18 6.85 -11.97
C VAL A 38 3.34 5.65 -11.55
N LEU A 39 2.31 5.94 -10.80
CA LEU A 39 1.22 5.04 -10.44
C LEU A 39 -0.07 5.51 -11.09
N TRP A 40 -0.80 4.63 -11.77
CA TRP A 40 -2.17 4.86 -12.22
C TRP A 40 -3.09 3.89 -11.52
N LEU A 41 -4.14 4.44 -10.92
CA LEU A 41 -5.19 3.67 -10.26
C LEU A 41 -6.52 3.95 -10.98
N LYS A 42 -7.26 2.90 -11.24
CA LYS A 42 -8.65 2.99 -11.70
C LYS A 42 -9.52 2.19 -10.75
N VAL A 43 -10.41 2.89 -10.06
CA VAL A 43 -11.40 2.28 -9.16
C VAL A 43 -12.70 2.14 -9.89
N SER A 44 -13.29 0.94 -9.87
CA SER A 44 -14.55 0.62 -10.56
C SER A 44 -15.39 -0.32 -9.71
N LYS A 45 -16.72 -0.18 -9.76
CA LYS A 45 -17.70 -1.16 -9.31
C LYS A 45 -18.39 -1.73 -10.55
N PHE A 46 -19.48 -1.15 -10.98
CA PHE A 46 -20.09 -1.40 -12.31
C PHE A 46 -19.59 -0.38 -13.34
N ILE A 47 -19.32 0.82 -12.90
CA ILE A 47 -18.77 1.93 -13.67
C ILE A 47 -17.44 2.39 -13.08
N THR A 48 -16.71 3.22 -13.80
CA THR A 48 -15.51 3.86 -13.25
C THR A 48 -15.95 4.92 -12.24
N ILE A 49 -15.48 4.75 -10.99
CA ILE A 49 -15.74 5.69 -9.89
C ILE A 49 -14.64 6.74 -9.82
N LEU A 50 -13.37 6.31 -9.93
CA LEU A 50 -12.20 7.17 -9.70
C LEU A 50 -11.05 6.75 -10.62
N ARG A 51 -10.31 7.73 -11.11
CA ARG A 51 -9.01 7.55 -11.76
C ARG A 51 -8.00 8.41 -11.03
N VAL A 52 -6.87 7.84 -10.69
CA VAL A 52 -5.78 8.52 -9.97
C VAL A 52 -4.50 8.33 -10.75
N LYS A 53 -3.72 9.40 -10.84
CA LYS A 53 -2.33 9.39 -11.31
C LYS A 53 -1.48 9.99 -10.20
N ILE A 54 -0.44 9.28 -9.80
CA ILE A 54 0.50 9.69 -8.77
C ILE A 54 1.90 9.63 -9.36
N THR A 55 2.64 10.70 -9.20
CA THR A 55 4.06 10.82 -9.56
C THR A 55 4.87 11.10 -8.30
N PRO A 56 6.20 11.12 -8.33
CA PRO A 56 7.01 11.50 -7.16
C PRO A 56 6.67 12.86 -6.54
N THR A 57 6.07 13.76 -7.30
CA THR A 57 5.81 15.15 -6.88
C THR A 57 4.35 15.57 -6.92
N SER A 58 3.45 14.74 -7.46
CA SER A 58 2.05 15.15 -7.65
C SER A 58 1.07 14.01 -7.48
N VAL A 59 -0.11 14.35 -7.02
CA VAL A 59 -1.30 13.50 -6.93
C VAL A 59 -2.39 14.15 -7.75
N GLN A 60 -2.92 13.44 -8.72
CA GLN A 60 -4.02 13.89 -9.54
C GLN A 60 -5.13 12.86 -9.49
N TYR A 61 -6.36 13.27 -9.29
CA TYR A 61 -7.48 12.38 -9.47
C TYR A 61 -8.64 13.03 -10.21
N TYR A 62 -9.41 12.20 -10.88
CA TYR A 62 -10.66 12.56 -11.52
C TYR A 62 -11.73 11.49 -11.22
N SER A 63 -12.87 11.93 -10.71
CA SER A 63 -14.03 11.09 -10.50
C SER A 63 -15.14 11.45 -11.48
N PRO A 64 -15.40 10.60 -12.50
CA PRO A 64 -16.56 10.80 -13.37
C PRO A 64 -17.89 10.60 -12.64
N PHE A 65 -17.91 9.83 -11.56
CA PHE A 65 -19.08 9.56 -10.75
C PHE A 65 -19.49 10.76 -9.88
N PHE A 66 -18.50 11.32 -9.14
CA PHE A 66 -18.72 12.49 -8.27
C PHE A 66 -18.58 13.82 -9.01
N LYS A 67 -18.13 13.80 -10.29
CA LYS A 67 -17.88 14.98 -11.13
C LYS A 67 -16.91 15.97 -10.49
N ASN A 68 -15.89 15.46 -9.82
CA ASN A 68 -14.84 16.25 -9.18
C ASN A 68 -13.46 15.82 -9.63
N TYR A 69 -12.48 16.67 -9.40
CA TYR A 69 -11.06 16.41 -9.67
C TYR A 69 -10.19 17.06 -8.61
N TYR A 70 -8.98 16.60 -8.53
CA TYR A 70 -7.91 17.16 -7.73
C TYR A 70 -6.62 17.15 -8.55
N ASP A 71 -5.83 18.21 -8.42
CA ASP A 71 -4.49 18.31 -8.97
C ASP A 71 -3.64 19.05 -7.94
N GLY A 72 -2.71 18.35 -7.31
CA GLY A 72 -1.90 18.88 -6.23
C GLY A 72 -0.79 17.93 -5.79
N ASP A 73 -0.37 18.07 -4.57
CA ASP A 73 0.67 17.28 -3.92
C ASP A 73 0.08 16.12 -3.09
N PHE A 74 0.88 15.56 -2.18
CA PHE A 74 0.49 14.43 -1.34
C PHE A 74 -0.43 14.79 -0.18
N SER A 75 -0.70 16.06 0.09
CA SER A 75 -1.49 16.52 1.24
C SER A 75 -2.89 15.88 1.29
N SER A 76 -3.52 15.67 0.14
CA SER A 76 -4.83 15.00 0.08
C SER A 76 -4.78 13.52 0.50
N LEU A 77 -3.66 12.83 0.22
CA LEU A 77 -3.45 11.46 0.70
C LEU A 77 -3.09 11.42 2.18
N GLU A 78 -2.31 12.37 2.65
CA GLU A 78 -1.95 12.52 4.07
C GLU A 78 -3.18 12.80 4.93
N GLU A 79 -4.08 13.67 4.48
CA GLU A 79 -5.35 13.92 5.13
C GLU A 79 -6.22 12.65 5.21
N LEU A 80 -6.29 11.87 4.12
CA LEU A 80 -7.05 10.63 4.07
C LEU A 80 -6.48 9.55 4.98
N LEU A 81 -5.14 9.41 5.00
CA LEU A 81 -4.45 8.35 5.73
C LEU A 81 -4.14 8.71 7.19
N GLY A 82 -4.13 10.01 7.52
CA GLY A 82 -3.80 10.52 8.85
C GLY A 82 -2.30 10.55 9.18
N PHE A 83 -1.42 10.29 8.19
CA PHE A 83 0.04 10.37 8.33
C PHE A 83 0.69 10.77 6.99
N GLU A 84 1.89 11.33 7.06
CA GLU A 84 2.69 11.71 5.89
C GLU A 84 3.11 10.46 5.09
N ILE A 85 2.90 10.53 3.77
CA ILE A 85 3.29 9.48 2.84
C ILE A 85 3.89 10.10 1.58
N ASN A 86 4.94 9.49 1.06
CA ASN A 86 5.53 9.86 -0.22
C ASN A 86 5.34 8.77 -1.28
N PHE A 87 5.77 9.08 -2.51
CA PHE A 87 5.63 8.17 -3.64
C PHE A 87 6.32 6.82 -3.42
N GLU A 88 7.56 6.82 -2.92
CA GLU A 88 8.33 5.60 -2.64
C GLU A 88 7.61 4.71 -1.64
N GLN A 89 7.13 5.29 -0.55
CA GLN A 89 6.39 4.56 0.49
C GLN A 89 5.10 3.96 -0.05
N LEU A 90 4.33 4.73 -0.83
CA LEU A 90 3.10 4.24 -1.46
C LEU A 90 3.40 3.13 -2.47
N GLN A 91 4.43 3.29 -3.30
CA GLN A 91 4.89 2.26 -4.23
C GLN A 91 5.28 0.97 -3.50
N ASN A 92 6.07 1.09 -2.42
CA ASN A 92 6.50 -0.05 -1.61
C ASN A 92 5.30 -0.81 -1.03
N VAL A 93 4.33 -0.10 -0.47
CA VAL A 93 3.10 -0.70 0.05
C VAL A 93 2.36 -1.49 -1.04
N LEU A 94 2.19 -0.90 -2.22
CA LEU A 94 1.48 -1.54 -3.33
C LEU A 94 2.25 -2.74 -3.94
N LEU A 95 3.56 -2.78 -3.78
CA LEU A 95 4.41 -3.89 -4.21
C LEU A 95 4.60 -4.97 -3.12
N GLY A 96 4.02 -4.81 -1.93
CA GLY A 96 4.20 -5.73 -0.80
C GLY A 96 5.58 -5.62 -0.17
N GLN A 97 6.19 -4.46 -0.25
CA GLN A 97 7.46 -4.12 0.37
C GLN A 97 7.22 -3.29 1.65
N SER A 98 8.22 -3.22 2.52
CA SER A 98 8.13 -2.41 3.73
C SER A 98 8.00 -0.92 3.39
N ILE A 99 7.05 -0.23 4.04
CA ILE A 99 6.80 1.20 3.83
C ILE A 99 8.03 2.06 4.12
N GLN A 100 8.87 1.63 5.07
CA GLN A 100 10.17 2.23 5.34
C GLN A 100 11.28 1.26 4.97
N ASN A 101 12.43 1.79 4.57
CA ASN A 101 13.60 0.98 4.29
C ASN A 101 14.19 0.41 5.59
N VAL A 102 13.90 -0.87 5.86
CA VAL A 102 14.34 -1.58 7.08
C VAL A 102 15.86 -1.67 7.22
N LYS A 103 16.63 -1.45 6.16
CA LYS A 103 18.09 -1.47 6.17
C LYS A 103 18.70 -0.17 6.68
N LYS A 104 17.96 0.94 6.68
CA LYS A 104 18.47 2.26 7.09
C LYS A 104 18.64 2.40 8.61
N GLN A 105 18.05 1.50 9.41
CA GLN A 105 18.15 1.55 10.87
C GLN A 105 18.16 0.15 11.46
N LYS A 106 18.70 0.04 12.69
CA LYS A 106 18.71 -1.24 13.41
C LYS A 106 17.30 -1.70 13.69
N GLN A 107 17.03 -2.96 13.40
CA GLN A 107 15.75 -3.60 13.66
C GLN A 107 15.84 -4.45 14.94
N GLN A 108 14.73 -4.55 15.64
CA GLN A 108 14.45 -5.56 16.65
C GLN A 108 13.66 -6.68 15.97
N LEU A 109 14.01 -7.92 16.29
CA LEU A 109 13.31 -9.12 15.81
C LEU A 109 12.69 -9.84 17.00
N GLU A 110 11.42 -10.14 16.88
CA GLU A 110 10.66 -10.98 17.80
C GLU A 110 10.01 -12.12 17.01
N ILE A 111 9.76 -13.26 17.65
CA ILE A 111 8.97 -14.33 17.08
C ILE A 111 7.63 -14.33 17.81
N LYS A 112 6.56 -14.06 17.08
CA LYS A 112 5.22 -13.98 17.62
C LYS A 112 4.22 -14.57 16.63
N ASP A 113 3.27 -15.35 17.13
CA ASP A 113 2.18 -15.95 16.34
C ASP A 113 2.70 -16.68 15.07
N ASN A 114 3.81 -17.41 15.22
CA ASN A 114 4.49 -18.12 14.13
C ASN A 114 4.95 -17.21 12.97
N ALA A 115 5.25 -15.95 13.25
CA ALA A 115 5.79 -14.96 12.29
C ALA A 115 7.05 -14.31 12.87
N PHE A 116 7.93 -13.84 11.99
CA PHE A 116 9.02 -12.96 12.36
C PHE A 116 8.48 -11.52 12.41
N VAL A 117 8.45 -10.92 13.58
CA VAL A 117 8.02 -9.52 13.75
C VAL A 117 9.26 -8.63 13.84
N LEU A 118 9.43 -7.80 12.81
CA LEU A 118 10.49 -6.78 12.76
C LEU A 118 9.92 -5.42 13.15
N SER A 119 10.65 -4.68 13.93
CA SER A 119 10.36 -3.28 14.23
C SER A 119 11.64 -2.47 14.37
N PRO A 120 11.64 -1.17 14.07
CA PRO A 120 12.76 -0.30 14.39
C PRO A 120 13.15 -0.41 15.87
N LYS A 121 14.43 -0.55 16.16
CA LYS A 121 14.90 -0.59 17.57
C LYS A 121 14.60 0.71 18.31
N VAL A 122 14.63 1.83 17.59
CA VAL A 122 14.17 3.13 18.07
C VAL A 122 12.93 3.51 17.28
N GLN A 123 11.79 3.50 17.93
CA GLN A 123 10.51 3.91 17.36
C GLN A 123 10.33 5.41 17.54
N SER A 124 9.64 6.04 16.58
CA SER A 124 9.19 7.42 16.73
C SER A 124 8.09 7.53 17.78
N ASP A 125 8.03 8.65 18.49
CA ASP A 125 6.91 8.94 19.40
C ASP A 125 5.60 9.18 18.65
N LEU A 126 5.68 9.61 17.39
CA LEU A 126 4.51 9.87 16.54
C LEU A 126 3.95 8.60 15.91
N PHE A 127 4.82 7.66 15.53
CA PHE A 127 4.40 6.42 14.84
C PHE A 127 5.23 5.23 15.28
N LYS A 128 4.55 4.13 15.56
CA LYS A 128 5.16 2.81 15.77
C LYS A 128 4.87 1.93 14.57
N ILE A 129 5.91 1.26 14.05
CA ILE A 129 5.79 0.43 12.86
C ILE A 129 6.26 -0.98 13.18
N PHE A 130 5.47 -1.98 12.74
CA PHE A 130 5.75 -3.39 12.88
C PHE A 130 5.55 -4.10 11.54
N TYR A 131 6.44 -5.04 11.24
CA TYR A 131 6.42 -5.85 10.02
C TYR A 131 6.36 -7.32 10.40
N SER A 132 5.27 -8.01 10.06
CA SER A 132 5.17 -9.46 10.21
C SER A 132 5.60 -10.12 8.91
N VAL A 133 6.58 -11.00 9.00
CA VAL A 133 7.20 -11.69 7.87
C VAL A 133 6.99 -13.19 8.04
N SER A 134 6.55 -13.85 6.99
CA SER A 134 6.36 -15.30 6.98
C SER A 134 7.68 -16.05 7.16
N PRO A 135 7.77 -17.02 8.07
CA PRO A 135 8.96 -17.86 8.19
C PRO A 135 9.11 -18.85 7.03
N SER A 136 8.04 -19.13 6.29
CA SER A 136 8.06 -20.12 5.19
C SER A 136 8.59 -19.57 3.88
N HIS A 137 8.26 -18.32 3.56
CA HIS A 137 8.66 -17.69 2.27
C HIS A 137 9.32 -16.33 2.41
N PHE A 138 9.57 -15.87 3.64
CA PHE A 138 10.25 -14.61 3.96
C PHE A 138 9.67 -13.37 3.26
N LYS A 139 8.36 -13.38 2.99
CA LYS A 139 7.61 -12.23 2.47
C LYS A 139 6.78 -11.62 3.57
N LEU A 140 6.50 -10.34 3.40
CA LEU A 140 5.72 -9.54 4.31
C LEU A 140 4.26 -10.02 4.32
N GLU A 141 3.73 -10.36 5.48
CA GLU A 141 2.32 -10.74 5.64
C GLU A 141 1.48 -9.60 6.20
N LYS A 142 2.10 -8.75 7.03
CA LYS A 142 1.44 -7.59 7.62
C LYS A 142 2.41 -6.44 7.81
N GLN A 143 1.94 -5.23 7.58
CA GLN A 143 2.52 -4.00 8.10
C GLN A 143 1.49 -3.34 9.01
N GLN A 144 1.93 -2.93 10.18
CA GLN A 144 1.10 -2.23 11.14
C GLN A 144 1.74 -0.88 11.46
N ILE A 145 0.98 0.18 11.31
CA ILE A 145 1.38 1.54 11.64
C ILE A 145 0.43 2.05 12.71
N ILE A 146 0.96 2.43 13.85
CA ILE A 146 0.19 2.90 15.00
C ILE A 146 0.57 4.34 15.28
N ASN A 147 -0.41 5.24 15.31
CA ASN A 147 -0.27 6.59 15.85
C ASN A 147 -0.79 6.58 17.30
N PRO A 148 0.09 6.54 18.32
CA PRO A 148 -0.35 6.44 19.71
C PRO A 148 -1.01 7.72 20.22
N ILE A 149 -0.71 8.88 19.60
CA ILE A 149 -1.26 10.17 20.00
C ILE A 149 -2.71 10.32 19.53
N LYS A 150 -2.99 9.88 18.29
CA LYS A 150 -4.33 9.94 17.70
C LYS A 150 -5.15 8.66 17.95
N GLU A 151 -4.60 7.67 18.64
CA GLU A 151 -5.21 6.35 18.85
C GLU A 151 -5.67 5.69 17.54
N GLN A 152 -4.90 5.91 16.46
CA GLN A 152 -5.19 5.38 15.14
C GLN A 152 -4.25 4.24 14.80
N GLN A 153 -4.76 3.23 14.11
CA GLN A 153 -3.99 2.10 13.62
C GLN A 153 -4.36 1.81 12.17
N LEU A 154 -3.32 1.57 11.37
CA LEU A 154 -3.44 1.10 10.00
C LEU A 154 -2.79 -0.26 9.88
N ASP A 155 -3.55 -1.26 9.47
CA ASP A 155 -3.09 -2.61 9.19
C ASP A 155 -3.15 -2.85 7.68
N ILE A 156 -2.02 -3.22 7.10
CA ILE A 156 -1.91 -3.60 5.69
C ILE A 156 -1.53 -5.08 5.62
N LEU A 157 -2.43 -5.90 5.12
CA LEU A 157 -2.28 -7.35 5.04
C LEU A 157 -1.98 -7.77 3.61
N TYR A 158 -1.01 -8.66 3.45
CA TYR A 158 -0.57 -9.21 2.17
C TYR A 158 -0.79 -10.70 2.13
N SER A 159 -1.34 -11.20 1.03
CA SER A 159 -1.56 -12.63 0.84
C SER A 159 -1.60 -13.03 -0.62
N ASN A 160 -1.71 -14.35 -0.86
CA ASN A 160 -1.78 -14.93 -2.20
C ASN A 160 -0.57 -14.54 -3.06
N TYR A 161 0.62 -14.74 -2.52
CA TYR A 161 1.87 -14.49 -3.23
C TYR A 161 2.00 -15.34 -4.48
N LYS A 162 2.39 -14.72 -5.59
CA LYS A 162 2.64 -15.40 -6.87
C LYS A 162 3.97 -14.96 -7.46
N ILE A 163 4.62 -15.89 -8.12
CA ILE A 163 5.81 -15.59 -8.93
C ILE A 163 5.33 -14.98 -10.24
N ILE A 164 5.88 -13.83 -10.58
CA ILE A 164 5.62 -13.13 -11.83
C ILE A 164 6.98 -12.82 -12.43
N GLU A 165 7.27 -13.46 -13.55
CA GLU A 165 8.62 -13.53 -14.11
C GLU A 165 9.60 -14.16 -13.11
N THR A 166 10.42 -13.35 -12.44
CA THR A 166 11.41 -13.79 -11.46
C THR A 166 11.14 -13.28 -10.05
N GLU A 167 10.11 -12.45 -9.86
CA GLU A 167 9.82 -11.81 -8.59
C GLU A 167 8.51 -12.31 -7.97
N VAL A 168 8.44 -12.27 -6.65
CA VAL A 168 7.30 -12.75 -5.86
C VAL A 168 6.50 -11.56 -5.33
N PHE A 169 5.26 -11.43 -5.81
CA PHE A 169 4.35 -10.33 -5.43
C PHE A 169 3.10 -10.83 -4.72
N PRO A 170 2.55 -10.05 -3.77
CA PRO A 170 1.23 -10.32 -3.23
C PRO A 170 0.17 -10.02 -4.29
N THR A 171 -0.79 -10.90 -4.46
CA THR A 171 -1.92 -10.66 -5.36
C THR A 171 -3.19 -10.25 -4.63
N LYS A 172 -3.12 -10.18 -3.30
CA LYS A 172 -4.17 -9.64 -2.45
C LYS A 172 -3.55 -8.73 -1.39
N ILE A 173 -4.05 -7.50 -1.34
CA ILE A 173 -3.73 -6.50 -0.33
C ILE A 173 -5.06 -6.11 0.33
N SER A 174 -5.08 -6.06 1.66
CA SER A 174 -6.22 -5.61 2.46
C SER A 174 -5.75 -4.52 3.42
N ILE A 175 -6.49 -3.45 3.52
CA ILE A 175 -6.22 -2.28 4.34
C ILE A 175 -7.44 -2.04 5.22
#